data_d31770f9113c2b4766804320151a56ec
#
_entry.id   d31770f9113c2b4766804320151a56ec
#
_cell.length_a   1.000
_cell.length_b   1.000
_cell.length_c   1.000
_cell.angle_alpha   90.00
_cell.angle_beta   90.00
_cell.angle_gamma   90.00
#
_symmetry.space_group_name_H-M   'P 1'
#
loop_
_entity.id
_entity.type
_entity.pdbx_description
1 polymer ?
#
loop_
_entity_poly.entity_id
_entity_poly.type
_entity_poly.pdbx_seq_one_letter_code
_entity_poly.pdbx_strand_id
1 'polypeptide(L)'
;MLPFSRYRTTIFSLLLYPAYWKEKEIHARSEKAKPLMRDRYTFTLALLIVALLSLVCPCCRAQAALLLEEPYGFFGALNPTGHTAIYFEHICAETPVQLRPCQPGELGAVISRYQGIGNYDWLAVPLLPYLYSTENPSAVPARVDRETVRRLRDNYHEAHLEMLGMKVPEGDFFHGGWFELVGVAYERRIYAFRFNTTRAQDEAFITRMNAGENISHFDLLYNNCADFTRDTLNFYFPGVFRRSVFPDAGMTTPKQIAFKLTRYAHGHPKTQLKVFEIPQVPGYRRMSRANKSISESLMTTGYAIPLVAMNPYLAGGILVDYLVRGRFHLIPKHPEKLGPTDLAALTVTDKPAQNLESANMPPAGAETRDLPDSHTNRAAAFGMKEILTPHE
;
A
#
# COMPACT_ATOMS: atom_id res chain seq x y z
N MET A 1 24.87 -46.11 7.15
CA MET A 1 25.06 -46.73 8.46
C MET A 1 24.54 -45.80 9.51
N LEU A 2 23.51 -46.28 10.22
CA LEU A 2 22.75 -45.74 11.34
C LEU A 2 23.63 -45.38 12.56
N PRO A 3 23.06 -44.76 13.70
CA PRO A 3 21.72 -45.02 14.18
C PRO A 3 20.89 -43.84 14.76
N PHE A 4 19.60 -44.09 14.82
CA PHE A 4 18.58 -43.53 15.69
C PHE A 4 18.94 -43.53 17.19
N SER A 5 18.52 -42.49 17.93
CA SER A 5 18.31 -42.60 19.38
C SER A 5 16.97 -41.94 19.75
N ARG A 6 16.06 -42.80 20.19
CA ARG A 6 14.81 -42.52 20.87
C ARG A 6 15.08 -42.06 22.30
N TYR A 7 14.38 -41.07 22.79
CA TYR A 7 14.09 -40.96 24.23
C TYR A 7 12.60 -41.03 24.52
N ARG A 8 12.33 -42.04 25.31
CA ARG A 8 11.01 -42.46 25.83
C ARG A 8 10.74 -41.72 27.14
N THR A 9 9.50 -41.28 27.25
CA THR A 9 8.69 -40.96 28.42
C THR A 9 9.00 -41.78 29.66
N THR A 10 9.03 -41.12 30.82
CA THR A 10 8.77 -41.81 32.11
C THR A 10 7.86 -40.94 32.98
N ILE A 11 6.64 -41.43 33.10
CA ILE A 11 5.64 -41.06 34.11
C ILE A 11 6.06 -41.70 35.40
N PHE A 12 6.13 -40.96 36.51
CA PHE A 12 6.16 -41.56 37.84
C PHE A 12 5.02 -40.99 38.67
N SER A 13 4.09 -41.93 38.93
CA SER A 13 3.03 -41.86 39.91
C SER A 13 3.62 -41.83 41.31
N LEU A 14 3.10 -41.01 42.17
CA LEU A 14 3.17 -41.21 43.60
C LEU A 14 1.77 -40.98 44.22
N LEU A 15 1.14 -42.11 44.45
CA LEU A 15 -0.06 -42.26 45.27
C LEU A 15 0.35 -42.57 46.72
N LEU A 16 -0.44 -42.02 47.64
CA LEU A 16 -0.75 -42.54 48.97
C LEU A 16 0.25 -42.37 50.11
N TYR A 17 -0.14 -41.57 51.07
CA TYR A 17 -0.28 -42.04 52.44
C TYR A 17 -1.40 -41.27 53.16
N PRO A 18 -2.28 -41.98 53.87
CA PRO A 18 -3.38 -41.38 54.63
C PRO A 18 -3.13 -41.38 56.14
N ALA A 19 -3.86 -40.53 56.80
CA ALA A 19 -4.36 -40.61 58.16
C ALA A 19 -3.37 -40.44 59.34
N TYR A 20 -3.64 -39.56 60.15
CA TYR A 20 -3.89 -39.63 61.58
C TYR A 20 -3.70 -38.27 62.21
N TRP A 21 -4.76 -37.65 62.68
CA TRP A 21 -4.86 -37.03 64.01
C TRP A 21 -6.33 -36.65 64.28
N LYS A 22 -6.84 -37.34 65.24
CA LYS A 22 -8.16 -37.26 65.86
C LYS A 22 -8.21 -36.07 66.79
N GLU A 23 -9.36 -35.41 66.79
CA GLU A 23 -10.05 -34.79 67.93
C GLU A 23 -9.24 -33.92 68.89
N LYS A 24 -9.52 -32.59 68.88
CA LYS A 24 -9.88 -31.87 70.10
C LYS A 24 -10.97 -30.86 69.78
N GLU A 25 -12.18 -31.14 70.17
CA GLU A 25 -13.21 -30.14 70.45
C GLU A 25 -12.67 -29.10 71.40
N ILE A 26 -12.98 -27.84 71.17
CA ILE A 26 -13.39 -26.88 72.20
C ILE A 26 -14.06 -25.68 71.50
N HIS A 27 -15.23 -25.34 72.01
CA HIS A 27 -16.06 -24.19 71.75
C HIS A 27 -15.31 -22.87 71.58
N ALA A 28 -15.59 -22.13 70.55
CA ALA A 28 -15.67 -20.69 70.56
C ALA A 28 -16.49 -20.14 69.39
N ARG A 29 -17.66 -19.64 69.78
CA ARG A 29 -18.40 -18.51 69.21
C ARG A 29 -18.40 -18.25 67.73
N SER A 30 -19.58 -18.44 67.17
CA SER A 30 -20.19 -17.67 66.10
C SER A 30 -19.69 -16.20 66.06
N GLU A 31 -18.91 -15.88 65.06
CA GLU A 31 -18.80 -14.53 64.53
C GLU A 31 -18.63 -14.56 63.03
N LYS A 32 -19.68 -14.13 62.39
CA LYS A 32 -19.89 -13.74 61.01
C LYS A 32 -18.69 -13.82 60.06
N ALA A 33 -18.58 -14.88 59.27
CA ALA A 33 -17.77 -14.94 58.07
C ALA A 33 -18.65 -14.57 56.84
N LYS A 34 -18.67 -13.32 56.48
CA LYS A 34 -19.00 -12.84 55.13
C LYS A 34 -18.00 -11.80 54.75
N PRO A 35 -16.90 -12.16 54.05
CA PRO A 35 -16.55 -11.39 52.87
C PRO A 35 -15.86 -12.16 51.73
N LEU A 36 -15.82 -13.51 51.67
CA LEU A 36 -15.06 -14.21 50.60
C LEU A 36 -15.77 -14.31 49.24
N MET A 37 -17.05 -14.01 49.13
CA MET A 37 -17.76 -14.04 47.86
C MET A 37 -17.61 -12.70 47.07
N ARG A 38 -17.46 -11.58 47.76
CA ARG A 38 -17.36 -10.24 47.10
C ARG A 38 -16.05 -10.06 46.35
N ASP A 39 -14.97 -10.69 46.83
CA ASP A 39 -13.65 -10.57 46.18
C ASP A 39 -13.53 -11.41 44.90
N ARG A 40 -14.24 -12.52 44.79
CA ARG A 40 -14.23 -13.31 43.57
C ARG A 40 -14.97 -12.62 42.40
N TYR A 41 -16.08 -11.93 42.68
CA TYR A 41 -16.81 -11.16 41.67
C TYR A 41 -16.07 -9.93 41.24
N THR A 42 -15.38 -9.23 42.16
CA THR A 42 -14.56 -8.07 41.81
C THR A 42 -13.34 -8.48 41.01
N PHE A 43 -12.69 -9.60 41.29
CA PHE A 43 -11.57 -10.13 40.55
C PHE A 43 -11.97 -10.63 39.15
N THR A 44 -13.08 -11.32 39.00
CA THR A 44 -13.62 -11.74 37.70
C THR A 44 -14.12 -10.56 36.89
N LEU A 45 -14.72 -9.56 37.50
CA LEU A 45 -15.13 -8.32 36.82
C LEU A 45 -13.91 -7.52 36.37
N ALA A 46 -12.86 -7.41 37.20
CA ALA A 46 -11.60 -6.75 36.82
C ALA A 46 -10.89 -7.48 35.66
N LEU A 47 -10.85 -8.81 35.66
CA LEU A 47 -10.32 -9.60 34.55
C LEU A 47 -11.15 -9.43 33.27
N LEU A 48 -12.48 -9.39 33.38
CA LEU A 48 -13.38 -9.12 32.26
C LEU A 48 -13.19 -7.68 31.71
N ILE A 49 -13.03 -6.70 32.58
CA ILE A 49 -12.74 -5.30 32.17
C ILE A 49 -11.37 -5.19 31.51
N VAL A 50 -10.34 -5.86 32.04
CA VAL A 50 -9.00 -5.89 31.42
C VAL A 50 -9.05 -6.65 30.08
N ALA A 51 -9.80 -7.74 29.99
CA ALA A 51 -10.01 -8.46 28.71
C ALA A 51 -10.83 -7.62 27.71
N LEU A 52 -11.85 -6.89 28.16
CA LEU A 52 -12.60 -5.96 27.30
C LEU A 52 -11.75 -4.75 26.87
N LEU A 53 -10.94 -4.19 27.77
CA LEU A 53 -10.03 -3.08 27.46
C LEU A 53 -8.92 -3.53 26.49
N SER A 54 -8.43 -4.76 26.60
CA SER A 54 -7.46 -5.30 25.62
C SER A 54 -8.09 -5.61 24.25
N LEU A 55 -9.39 -5.88 24.18
CA LEU A 55 -10.14 -6.04 22.93
C LEU A 55 -10.45 -4.72 22.20
N VAL A 56 -10.39 -3.59 22.90
CA VAL A 56 -10.74 -2.26 22.39
C VAL A 56 -9.52 -1.34 22.31
N CYS A 57 -8.29 -1.87 22.33
CA CYS A 57 -7.10 -1.03 22.18
C CYS A 57 -7.04 -0.48 20.73
N PRO A 58 -7.39 0.80 20.48
CA PRO A 58 -7.25 1.42 19.17
C PRO A 58 -5.79 1.54 18.73
N CYS A 59 -4.85 1.42 19.67
CA CYS A 59 -3.40 1.45 19.40
C CYS A 59 -2.88 0.23 18.62
N CYS A 60 -3.69 -0.83 18.45
CA CYS A 60 -3.27 -2.04 17.72
C CYS A 60 -3.51 -1.95 16.20
N ARG A 61 -4.17 -0.91 15.71
CA ARG A 61 -4.44 -0.75 14.28
C ARG A 61 -3.33 0.02 13.61
N ALA A 62 -2.93 -0.46 12.47
CA ALA A 62 -2.02 0.17 11.55
C ALA A 62 -2.62 0.12 10.15
N GLN A 63 -2.11 0.91 9.24
CA GLN A 63 -2.57 0.94 7.86
C GLN A 63 -1.38 0.84 6.91
N ALA A 64 -1.63 0.18 5.79
CA ALA A 64 -0.72 0.16 4.66
C ALA A 64 -1.50 0.39 3.37
N ALA A 65 -0.82 0.77 2.31
CA ALA A 65 -1.42 0.93 1.00
C ALA A 65 -0.54 0.33 -0.09
N LEU A 66 -1.15 -0.49 -0.93
CA LEU A 66 -0.56 -0.88 -2.19
C LEU A 66 -0.68 0.31 -3.15
N LEU A 67 0.44 0.81 -3.64
CA LEU A 67 0.51 1.85 -4.66
C LEU A 67 0.57 1.19 -6.03
N LEU A 68 -0.47 1.39 -6.82
CA LEU A 68 -0.55 0.98 -8.22
C LEU A 68 -0.24 2.19 -9.09
N GLU A 69 0.91 2.18 -9.74
CA GLU A 69 1.45 3.30 -10.48
C GLU A 69 1.30 3.08 -11.97
N GLU A 70 0.69 4.07 -12.63
CA GLU A 70 0.44 3.99 -14.07
C GLU A 70 1.74 4.03 -14.89
N PRO A 71 1.83 3.31 -16.02
CA PRO A 71 2.96 3.38 -16.93
C PRO A 71 3.01 4.75 -17.63
N TYR A 72 4.21 5.26 -17.84
CA TYR A 72 4.44 6.56 -18.46
C TYR A 72 5.59 6.55 -19.48
N GLY A 73 5.65 7.56 -20.30
CA GLY A 73 6.73 7.76 -21.28
C GLY A 73 6.77 6.68 -22.35
N PHE A 74 7.92 6.58 -23.04
CA PHE A 74 8.15 5.62 -24.12
C PHE A 74 8.23 4.18 -23.60
N PHE A 75 8.97 3.97 -22.51
CA PHE A 75 9.07 2.64 -21.91
C PHE A 75 7.71 2.12 -21.43
N GLY A 76 6.89 2.98 -20.84
CA GLY A 76 5.52 2.60 -20.47
C GLY A 76 4.58 2.33 -21.66
N ALA A 77 4.94 2.76 -22.88
CA ALA A 77 4.23 2.36 -24.08
C ALA A 77 4.62 0.94 -24.52
N LEU A 78 5.87 0.53 -24.29
CA LEU A 78 6.35 -0.83 -24.58
C LEU A 78 5.96 -1.81 -23.48
N ASN A 79 6.05 -1.40 -22.21
CA ASN A 79 5.66 -2.20 -21.05
C ASN A 79 4.57 -1.48 -20.23
N PRO A 80 3.28 -1.65 -20.61
CA PRO A 80 2.18 -0.92 -20.00
C PRO A 80 1.70 -1.55 -18.68
N THR A 81 2.52 -2.32 -17.98
CA THR A 81 2.19 -2.90 -16.67
C THR A 81 2.33 -1.89 -15.53
N GLY A 82 3.19 -0.84 -15.70
CA GLY A 82 3.48 0.16 -14.68
C GLY A 82 4.41 -0.33 -13.58
N HIS A 83 4.34 0.32 -12.42
CA HIS A 83 5.13 -0.01 -11.24
C HIS A 83 4.22 -0.26 -10.02
N THR A 84 4.77 -0.79 -8.93
CA THR A 84 4.06 -0.95 -7.66
C THR A 84 5.01 -0.85 -6.49
N ALA A 85 4.50 -0.24 -5.41
CA ALA A 85 5.18 -0.08 -4.14
C ALA A 85 4.20 -0.31 -2.99
N ILE A 86 4.67 -0.41 -1.76
CA ILE A 86 3.82 -0.46 -0.58
C ILE A 86 4.19 0.70 0.35
N TYR A 87 3.20 1.50 0.68
CA TYR A 87 3.25 2.49 1.74
C TYR A 87 2.82 1.87 3.06
N PHE A 88 3.55 2.19 4.13
CA PHE A 88 3.21 1.83 5.50
C PHE A 88 3.11 3.08 6.35
N GLU A 89 2.01 3.23 7.06
CA GLU A 89 1.77 4.39 7.93
C GLU A 89 2.68 4.41 9.16
N HIS A 90 3.00 3.23 9.72
CA HIS A 90 3.75 3.07 10.97
C HIS A 90 5.19 2.56 10.78
N ILE A 91 5.64 2.39 9.55
CA ILE A 91 7.02 2.03 9.23
C ILE A 91 7.71 3.21 8.59
N CYS A 92 8.78 3.67 9.19
CA CYS A 92 9.61 4.76 8.72
C CYS A 92 10.97 4.25 8.26
N ALA A 93 11.58 4.96 7.33
CA ALA A 93 12.95 4.74 6.92
C ALA A 93 13.89 5.39 7.94
N GLU A 94 14.73 4.60 8.60
CA GLU A 94 15.87 5.12 9.35
C GLU A 94 16.96 5.59 8.39
N THR A 95 17.19 4.77 7.37
CA THR A 95 17.96 5.06 6.16
C THR A 95 17.20 4.46 4.97
N PRO A 96 17.55 4.75 3.73
CA PRO A 96 16.90 4.13 2.58
C PRO A 96 16.93 2.59 2.56
N VAL A 97 17.80 1.98 3.37
CA VAL A 97 18.02 0.52 3.43
C VAL A 97 17.76 -0.07 4.83
N GLN A 98 17.23 0.72 5.75
CA GLN A 98 16.94 0.30 7.11
C GLN A 98 15.62 0.89 7.61
N LEU A 99 14.80 0.06 8.24
CA LEU A 99 13.46 0.41 8.71
C LEU A 99 13.42 0.54 10.23
N ARG A 100 12.53 1.41 10.73
CA ARG A 100 12.15 1.52 12.13
C ARG A 100 10.66 1.82 12.30
N PRO A 101 10.09 1.63 13.48
CA PRO A 101 8.78 2.19 13.79
C PRO A 101 8.78 3.71 13.67
N CYS A 102 7.71 4.29 13.14
CA CYS A 102 7.55 5.74 13.09
C CYS A 102 7.30 6.32 14.48
N GLN A 103 7.82 7.52 14.72
CA GLN A 103 7.50 8.34 15.89
C GLN A 103 6.19 9.11 15.66
N PRO A 104 5.51 9.57 16.72
CA PRO A 104 4.36 10.44 16.58
C PRO A 104 4.69 11.70 15.76
N GLY A 105 3.83 12.02 14.80
CA GLY A 105 4.01 13.15 13.88
C GLY A 105 4.81 12.85 12.63
N GLU A 106 5.40 11.66 12.49
CA GLU A 106 6.06 11.25 11.24
C GLU A 106 5.06 10.70 10.22
N LEU A 107 5.41 10.87 8.96
CA LEU A 107 4.79 10.16 7.84
C LEU A 107 5.55 8.85 7.61
N GLY A 108 4.81 7.79 7.35
CA GLY A 108 5.40 6.50 7.02
C GLY A 108 6.20 6.49 5.74
N ALA A 109 6.78 5.34 5.41
CA ALA A 109 7.62 5.15 4.24
C ALA A 109 6.95 4.30 3.16
N VAL A 110 7.36 4.54 1.93
CA VAL A 110 7.08 3.71 0.76
C VAL A 110 8.28 2.81 0.51
N ILE A 111 8.01 1.52 0.34
CA ILE A 111 9.03 0.50 0.13
C ILE A 111 8.75 -0.20 -1.19
N SER A 112 9.76 -0.35 -2.02
CA SER A 112 9.67 -1.11 -3.27
C SER A 112 11.03 -1.65 -3.71
N ARG A 113 11.00 -2.50 -4.74
CA ARG A 113 12.18 -3.01 -5.44
C ARG A 113 12.40 -2.21 -6.70
N TYR A 114 13.64 -1.79 -6.90
CA TYR A 114 14.07 -0.99 -8.05
C TYR A 114 15.20 -1.67 -8.80
N GLN A 115 15.32 -1.36 -10.09
CA GLN A 115 16.44 -1.83 -10.88
C GLN A 115 17.61 -0.85 -10.78
N GLY A 116 18.81 -1.38 -10.45
CA GLY A 116 20.07 -0.67 -10.62
C GLY A 116 20.31 0.50 -9.68
N ILE A 117 19.76 0.49 -8.48
CA ILE A 117 20.03 1.49 -7.45
C ILE A 117 20.90 0.87 -6.36
N GLY A 118 22.19 1.27 -6.28
CA GLY A 118 23.10 0.93 -5.19
C GLY A 118 23.26 -0.56 -4.90
N ASN A 119 22.90 -1.45 -5.81
CA ASN A 119 22.88 -2.91 -5.63
C ASN A 119 21.97 -3.41 -4.49
N TYR A 120 20.99 -2.61 -4.08
CA TYR A 120 20.03 -3.00 -3.07
C TYR A 120 18.79 -3.66 -3.69
N ASP A 121 18.22 -4.65 -2.97
CA ASP A 121 17.00 -5.35 -3.39
C ASP A 121 15.76 -4.51 -3.17
N TRP A 122 15.71 -3.77 -2.07
CA TRP A 122 14.62 -2.87 -1.76
C TRP A 122 15.14 -1.55 -1.18
N LEU A 123 14.36 -0.49 -1.37
CA LEU A 123 14.61 0.82 -0.81
C LEU A 123 13.34 1.38 -0.17
N ALA A 124 13.53 2.15 0.89
CA ALA A 124 12.48 2.83 1.63
C ALA A 124 12.68 4.35 1.53
N VAL A 125 11.63 5.08 1.20
CA VAL A 125 11.62 6.55 1.11
C VAL A 125 10.37 7.08 1.83
N PRO A 126 10.46 8.15 2.62
CA PRO A 126 9.27 8.78 3.22
C PRO A 126 8.23 9.16 2.16
N LEU A 127 6.94 9.13 2.52
CA LEU A 127 5.83 9.25 1.56
C LEU A 127 5.89 10.51 0.69
N LEU A 128 6.09 11.70 1.27
CA LEU A 128 6.09 12.95 0.50
C LEU A 128 7.28 13.06 -0.45
N PRO A 129 8.53 12.77 -0.04
CA PRO A 129 9.66 12.69 -0.96
C PRO A 129 9.47 11.66 -2.07
N TYR A 130 8.93 10.48 -1.73
CA TYR A 130 8.60 9.48 -2.75
C TYR A 130 7.70 10.07 -3.84
N LEU A 131 6.65 10.78 -3.45
CA LEU A 131 5.68 11.35 -4.39
C LEU A 131 6.18 12.63 -5.07
N TYR A 132 6.86 13.52 -4.31
CA TYR A 132 7.11 14.90 -4.75
C TYR A 132 8.56 15.38 -4.61
N SER A 133 9.51 14.52 -4.24
CA SER A 133 10.93 14.89 -4.00
C SER A 133 11.10 16.05 -3.00
N THR A 134 10.18 16.19 -2.03
CA THR A 134 10.23 17.20 -0.97
C THR A 134 9.51 16.71 0.26
N GLU A 135 9.98 17.11 1.43
CA GLU A 135 9.34 16.82 2.72
C GLU A 135 8.23 17.83 3.05
N ASN A 136 8.26 19.00 2.42
CA ASN A 136 7.30 20.06 2.69
C ASN A 136 6.15 20.02 1.68
N PRO A 137 4.90 19.73 2.09
CA PRO A 137 3.75 19.69 1.18
C PRO A 137 3.47 21.03 0.52
N SER A 138 3.80 22.15 1.18
CA SER A 138 3.61 23.49 0.63
C SER A 138 4.63 23.85 -0.45
N ALA A 139 5.75 23.11 -0.54
CA ALA A 139 6.75 23.28 -1.58
C ALA A 139 6.42 22.53 -2.88
N VAL A 140 5.34 21.72 -2.87
CA VAL A 140 4.92 20.96 -4.06
C VAL A 140 4.29 21.93 -5.08
N PRO A 141 4.86 22.10 -6.27
CA PRO A 141 4.33 23.03 -7.25
C PRO A 141 3.05 22.49 -7.88
N ALA A 142 2.08 23.37 -8.14
CA ALA A 142 0.82 23.00 -8.81
C ALA A 142 1.03 22.60 -10.28
N ARG A 143 2.15 23.02 -10.89
CA ARG A 143 2.56 22.68 -12.25
C ARG A 143 4.09 22.65 -12.31
N VAL A 144 4.64 21.71 -13.09
CA VAL A 144 6.10 21.54 -13.20
C VAL A 144 6.57 21.53 -14.64
N ASP A 145 7.75 22.08 -14.86
CA ASP A 145 8.58 21.83 -16.03
C ASP A 145 9.66 20.77 -15.71
N ARG A 146 10.40 20.38 -16.72
CA ARG A 146 11.46 19.37 -16.61
C ARG A 146 12.59 19.80 -15.68
N GLU A 147 12.97 21.07 -15.71
CA GLU A 147 14.04 21.62 -14.91
C GLU A 147 13.68 21.67 -13.41
N THR A 148 12.46 22.05 -13.10
CA THR A 148 11.96 22.04 -11.72
C THR A 148 11.98 20.64 -11.14
N VAL A 149 11.49 19.63 -11.88
CA VAL A 149 11.48 18.23 -11.40
C VAL A 149 12.91 17.73 -11.19
N ARG A 150 13.82 18.02 -12.13
CA ARG A 150 15.24 17.66 -12.01
C ARG A 150 15.83 18.26 -10.73
N ARG A 151 15.72 19.56 -10.55
CA ARG A 151 16.25 20.25 -9.37
C ARG A 151 15.69 19.71 -8.06
N LEU A 152 14.38 19.40 -7.98
CA LEU A 152 13.79 18.83 -6.77
C LEU A 152 14.35 17.43 -6.46
N ARG A 153 14.56 16.61 -7.49
CA ARG A 153 15.16 15.28 -7.35
C ARG A 153 16.63 15.34 -6.95
N ASP A 154 17.40 16.20 -7.63
CA ASP A 154 18.83 16.37 -7.36
C ASP A 154 19.06 16.86 -5.93
N ASN A 155 18.29 17.87 -5.48
CA ASN A 155 18.37 18.37 -4.10
C ASN A 155 18.03 17.28 -3.08
N TYR A 156 16.98 16.49 -3.31
CA TYR A 156 16.61 15.41 -2.39
C TYR A 156 17.65 14.28 -2.40
N HIS A 157 18.19 13.96 -3.57
CA HIS A 157 19.23 12.96 -3.71
C HIS A 157 20.50 13.37 -2.95
N GLU A 158 20.98 14.61 -3.16
CA GLU A 158 22.16 15.14 -2.50
C GLU A 158 22.00 15.17 -0.97
N ALA A 159 20.81 15.53 -0.49
CA ALA A 159 20.57 15.63 0.95
C ALA A 159 20.38 14.28 1.66
N HIS A 160 19.80 13.26 0.99
CA HIS A 160 19.29 12.07 1.66
C HIS A 160 19.69 10.72 1.03
N LEU A 161 20.17 10.70 -0.20
CA LEU A 161 20.40 9.47 -0.96
C LEU A 161 21.84 9.27 -1.42
N GLU A 162 22.77 10.15 -1.05
CA GLU A 162 24.21 10.01 -1.40
C GLU A 162 24.79 8.67 -0.95
N MET A 163 24.33 8.13 0.19
CA MET A 163 24.77 6.86 0.71
C MET A 163 24.50 5.67 -0.24
N LEU A 164 23.60 5.82 -1.21
CA LEU A 164 23.31 4.80 -2.21
C LEU A 164 24.42 4.69 -3.29
N GLY A 165 25.45 5.56 -3.23
CA GLY A 165 26.69 5.42 -3.98
C GLY A 165 26.61 5.77 -5.47
N MET A 166 25.49 6.28 -5.96
CA MET A 166 25.36 6.71 -7.35
C MET A 166 25.73 8.20 -7.49
N LYS A 167 26.83 8.47 -8.15
CA LYS A 167 27.15 9.82 -8.63
C LYS A 167 26.52 10.00 -10.01
N VAL A 168 25.66 11.00 -10.15
CA VAL A 168 25.20 11.42 -11.48
C VAL A 168 26.35 12.14 -12.17
N PRO A 169 26.77 11.74 -13.37
CA PRO A 169 27.74 12.50 -14.14
C PRO A 169 27.22 13.91 -14.37
N GLU A 170 28.11 14.90 -14.28
CA GLU A 170 27.76 16.31 -14.52
C GLU A 170 27.17 16.47 -15.92
N GLY A 171 25.92 16.95 -16.01
CA GLY A 171 25.17 17.10 -17.25
C GLY A 171 24.36 15.90 -17.73
N ASP A 172 24.39 14.77 -17.03
CA ASP A 172 23.59 13.59 -17.36
C ASP A 172 22.35 13.49 -16.47
N PHE A 173 21.44 12.58 -16.81
CA PHE A 173 20.20 12.34 -16.08
C PHE A 173 20.29 11.03 -15.31
N PHE A 174 19.63 10.97 -14.15
CA PHE A 174 19.35 9.69 -13.52
C PHE A 174 18.61 8.77 -14.48
N HIS A 175 19.12 7.55 -14.65
CA HIS A 175 18.52 6.53 -15.50
C HIS A 175 17.95 5.36 -14.70
N GLY A 176 17.00 4.62 -15.29
CA GLY A 176 16.44 3.42 -14.67
C GLY A 176 15.58 3.70 -13.45
N GLY A 177 15.78 2.97 -12.35
CA GLY A 177 14.96 2.99 -11.16
C GLY A 177 14.91 4.31 -10.39
N TRP A 178 15.84 5.23 -10.64
CA TRP A 178 15.90 6.52 -9.94
C TRP A 178 14.66 7.39 -10.14
N PHE A 179 14.08 7.39 -11.35
CA PHE A 179 12.84 8.13 -11.61
C PHE A 179 11.63 7.55 -10.89
N GLU A 180 11.75 6.32 -10.40
CA GLU A 180 10.71 5.61 -9.67
C GLU A 180 10.92 5.68 -8.16
N LEU A 181 12.06 6.21 -7.70
CA LEU A 181 12.41 6.30 -6.29
C LEU A 181 11.87 7.55 -5.62
N VAL A 182 11.94 8.72 -6.28
CA VAL A 182 11.45 10.00 -5.74
C VAL A 182 10.77 10.85 -6.81
N GLY A 183 9.75 11.60 -6.43
CA GLY A 183 9.02 12.49 -7.32
C GLY A 183 8.15 11.75 -8.35
N VAL A 184 7.62 10.58 -8.00
CA VAL A 184 6.86 9.73 -8.94
C VAL A 184 5.56 10.37 -9.42
N ALA A 185 4.94 11.24 -8.61
CA ALA A 185 3.71 11.95 -8.99
C ALA A 185 3.92 13.01 -10.08
N TYR A 186 5.16 13.39 -10.37
CA TYR A 186 5.47 14.25 -11.53
C TYR A 186 5.42 13.49 -12.86
N GLU A 187 5.59 12.17 -12.80
CA GLU A 187 5.64 11.31 -13.99
C GLU A 187 4.30 10.65 -14.29
N ARG A 188 3.55 10.27 -13.24
CA ARG A 188 2.40 9.38 -13.36
C ARG A 188 1.35 9.60 -12.27
N ARG A 189 0.14 9.12 -12.55
CA ARG A 189 -0.93 8.96 -11.59
C ARG A 189 -0.74 7.67 -10.79
N ILE A 190 -1.15 7.70 -9.53
CA ILE A 190 -1.01 6.57 -8.61
C ILE A 190 -2.36 6.28 -7.97
N TYR A 191 -2.70 5.00 -7.83
CA TYR A 191 -3.86 4.58 -7.07
C TYR A 191 -3.40 3.85 -5.81
N ALA A 192 -3.79 4.37 -4.65
CA ALA A 192 -3.47 3.81 -3.35
C ALA A 192 -4.61 2.92 -2.86
N PHE A 193 -4.37 1.62 -2.76
CA PHE A 193 -5.28 0.62 -2.22
C PHE A 193 -4.96 0.44 -0.74
N ARG A 194 -5.56 1.26 0.12
CA ARG A 194 -5.32 1.26 1.57
C ARG A 194 -6.05 0.12 2.24
N PHE A 195 -5.35 -0.58 3.14
CA PHE A 195 -5.87 -1.71 3.91
C PHE A 195 -5.34 -1.68 5.34
N ASN A 196 -6.07 -2.34 6.26
CA ASN A 196 -5.67 -2.42 7.65
C ASN A 196 -4.57 -3.47 7.84
N THR A 197 -3.59 -3.11 8.69
CA THR A 197 -2.58 -3.98 9.29
C THR A 197 -2.66 -3.90 10.82
N THR A 198 -1.70 -4.48 11.51
CA THR A 198 -1.51 -4.31 12.94
C THR A 198 -0.08 -3.86 13.23
N ARG A 199 0.11 -3.10 14.30
CA ARG A 199 1.46 -2.66 14.72
C ARG A 199 2.39 -3.85 14.95
N ALA A 200 1.91 -4.95 15.52
CA ALA A 200 2.70 -6.15 15.70
C ALA A 200 3.16 -6.79 14.38
N GLN A 201 2.31 -6.74 13.33
CA GLN A 201 2.73 -7.17 11.99
C GLN A 201 3.78 -6.23 11.41
N ASP A 202 3.63 -4.92 11.59
CA ASP A 202 4.59 -3.93 11.10
C ASP A 202 5.96 -4.08 11.80
N GLU A 203 5.99 -4.28 13.12
CA GLU A 203 7.22 -4.55 13.88
C GLU A 203 7.90 -5.85 13.44
N ALA A 204 7.13 -6.91 13.23
CA ALA A 204 7.64 -8.17 12.71
C ALA A 204 8.17 -8.03 11.28
N PHE A 205 7.53 -7.21 10.46
CA PHE A 205 8.00 -6.89 9.10
C PHE A 205 9.32 -6.10 9.13
N ILE A 206 9.43 -5.07 9.96
CA ILE A 206 10.68 -4.31 10.18
C ILE A 206 11.81 -5.25 10.57
N THR A 207 11.56 -6.11 11.56
CA THR A 207 12.56 -7.09 12.04
C THR A 207 13.01 -8.00 10.91
N ARG A 208 12.07 -8.53 10.13
CA ARG A 208 12.38 -9.39 8.97
C ARG A 208 13.19 -8.68 7.91
N MET A 209 12.81 -7.45 7.54
CA MET A 209 13.49 -6.69 6.48
C MET A 209 14.92 -6.31 6.89
N ASN A 210 15.11 -5.87 8.13
CA ASN A 210 16.41 -5.48 8.65
C ASN A 210 17.36 -6.65 8.92
N ALA A 211 16.82 -7.86 9.17
CA ALA A 211 17.62 -9.07 9.38
C ALA A 211 18.04 -9.76 8.06
N GLY A 212 17.35 -9.45 6.96
CA GLY A 212 17.63 -10.02 5.64
C GLY A 212 18.81 -9.33 4.94
N GLU A 213 19.48 -10.06 4.07
CA GLU A 213 20.42 -9.43 3.13
C GLU A 213 19.63 -8.59 2.12
N ASN A 214 19.95 -7.28 2.06
CA ASN A 214 19.35 -6.37 1.10
C ASN A 214 20.25 -6.26 -0.14
N ILE A 215 20.38 -7.37 -0.89
CA ILE A 215 21.20 -7.47 -2.10
C ILE A 215 20.28 -7.67 -3.31
N SER A 216 20.46 -6.86 -4.34
CA SER A 216 19.61 -6.88 -5.52
C SER A 216 19.78 -8.15 -6.34
N HIS A 217 18.64 -8.78 -6.63
CA HIS A 217 18.49 -9.88 -7.59
C HIS A 217 17.42 -9.54 -8.60
N PHE A 218 17.32 -8.28 -8.99
CA PHE A 218 16.25 -7.80 -9.89
C PHE A 218 16.25 -8.57 -11.21
N ASP A 219 15.08 -9.11 -11.55
CA ASP A 219 14.75 -9.73 -12.82
C ASP A 219 13.36 -9.28 -13.27
N LEU A 220 13.25 -8.78 -14.48
CA LEU A 220 12.00 -8.19 -14.99
C LEU A 220 10.83 -9.18 -15.00
N LEU A 221 11.09 -10.48 -15.18
CA LEU A 221 10.06 -11.50 -15.36
C LEU A 221 9.64 -12.16 -14.03
N TYR A 222 10.61 -12.42 -13.15
CA TYR A 222 10.39 -13.29 -11.98
C TYR A 222 10.82 -12.72 -10.64
N ASN A 223 11.48 -11.55 -10.64
CA ASN A 223 11.93 -10.90 -9.42
C ASN A 223 11.85 -9.36 -9.52
N ASN A 224 10.69 -8.86 -9.89
CA ASN A 224 10.42 -7.45 -10.14
C ASN A 224 9.72 -6.76 -8.94
N CYS A 225 9.32 -5.49 -9.09
CA CYS A 225 8.60 -4.72 -8.07
C CYS A 225 7.29 -5.39 -7.64
N ALA A 226 6.55 -6.03 -8.57
CA ALA A 226 5.30 -6.72 -8.23
C ALA A 226 5.56 -8.04 -7.50
N ASP A 227 6.67 -8.73 -7.74
CA ASP A 227 7.06 -9.89 -6.95
C ASP A 227 7.40 -9.50 -5.51
N PHE A 228 8.16 -8.40 -5.33
CA PHE A 228 8.43 -7.84 -3.99
C PHE A 228 7.13 -7.50 -3.26
N THR A 229 6.23 -6.79 -3.93
CA THR A 229 4.92 -6.44 -3.38
C THR A 229 4.09 -7.67 -3.05
N ARG A 230 4.09 -8.70 -3.90
CA ARG A 230 3.44 -9.99 -3.64
C ARG A 230 3.98 -10.63 -2.35
N ASP A 231 5.29 -10.68 -2.21
CA ASP A 231 5.94 -11.34 -1.08
C ASP A 231 5.71 -10.56 0.23
N THR A 232 5.71 -9.23 0.13
CA THR A 232 5.33 -8.35 1.24
C THR A 232 3.86 -8.57 1.64
N LEU A 233 2.93 -8.56 0.70
CA LEU A 233 1.51 -8.81 1.00
C LEU A 233 1.26 -10.23 1.53
N ASN A 234 2.02 -11.23 1.10
CA ASN A 234 1.96 -12.58 1.66
C ASN A 234 2.49 -12.67 3.09
N PHE A 235 3.35 -11.75 3.52
CA PHE A 235 3.74 -11.64 4.92
C PHE A 235 2.54 -11.21 5.78
N TYR A 236 1.74 -10.24 5.32
CA TYR A 236 0.55 -9.77 6.03
C TYR A 236 -0.66 -10.69 5.87
N PHE A 237 -0.80 -11.34 4.72
CA PHE A 237 -1.92 -12.22 4.35
C PHE A 237 -1.39 -13.53 3.78
N PRO A 238 -0.95 -14.47 4.62
CA PRO A 238 -0.22 -15.66 4.19
C PRO A 238 -0.96 -16.50 3.15
N GLY A 239 -0.30 -16.82 2.04
CA GLY A 239 -0.78 -17.72 1.00
C GLY A 239 -1.83 -17.15 0.05
N VAL A 240 -2.21 -15.87 0.18
CA VAL A 240 -3.25 -15.21 -0.63
C VAL A 240 -2.73 -14.85 -2.03
N PHE A 241 -1.52 -14.30 -2.11
CA PHE A 241 -0.97 -13.73 -3.33
C PHE A 241 -0.06 -14.74 -4.05
N ARG A 242 -0.66 -15.59 -4.89
CA ARG A 242 0.08 -16.57 -5.70
C ARG A 242 0.33 -16.02 -7.10
N ARG A 243 1.38 -16.45 -7.77
CA ARG A 243 1.56 -16.18 -9.21
C ARG A 243 0.39 -16.75 -9.99
N SER A 244 -0.03 -16.07 -11.04
CA SER A 244 -1.07 -16.56 -11.95
C SER A 244 -0.45 -16.86 -13.28
N VAL A 245 -0.74 -18.07 -13.82
CA VAL A 245 -0.36 -18.40 -15.18
C VAL A 245 -1.12 -17.51 -16.15
N PHE A 246 -2.38 -17.21 -15.84
CA PHE A 246 -3.26 -16.32 -16.59
C PHE A 246 -3.69 -15.13 -15.71
N PRO A 247 -3.78 -13.90 -16.24
CA PRO A 247 -3.51 -13.44 -17.61
C PRO A 247 -2.06 -12.98 -17.87
N ASP A 248 -1.12 -13.27 -16.99
CA ASP A 248 0.22 -12.67 -17.00
C ASP A 248 1.34 -13.67 -17.32
N ALA A 249 1.02 -14.80 -17.97
CA ALA A 249 1.99 -15.82 -18.41
C ALA A 249 2.95 -16.31 -17.31
N GLY A 250 2.46 -16.40 -16.05
CA GLY A 250 3.26 -16.79 -14.89
C GLY A 250 4.10 -15.68 -14.27
N MET A 251 4.14 -14.50 -14.86
CA MET A 251 4.76 -13.31 -14.27
C MET A 251 3.84 -12.69 -13.22
N THR A 252 4.42 -11.88 -12.35
CA THR A 252 3.65 -11.05 -11.43
C THR A 252 3.57 -9.64 -11.98
N THR A 253 2.35 -9.06 -12.10
CA THR A 253 2.15 -7.69 -12.55
C THR A 253 1.50 -6.84 -11.48
N PRO A 254 1.74 -5.52 -11.46
CA PRO A 254 1.10 -4.58 -10.53
C PRO A 254 -0.42 -4.68 -10.53
N LYS A 255 -1.04 -4.73 -11.72
CA LYS A 255 -2.49 -4.83 -11.87
C LYS A 255 -3.05 -6.11 -11.26
N GLN A 256 -2.34 -7.24 -11.41
CA GLN A 256 -2.75 -8.52 -10.85
C GLN A 256 -2.72 -8.52 -9.32
N ILE A 257 -1.68 -7.91 -8.72
CA ILE A 257 -1.59 -7.81 -7.26
C ILE A 257 -2.72 -6.97 -6.70
N ALA A 258 -3.01 -5.82 -7.30
CA ALA A 258 -4.12 -4.97 -6.91
C ALA A 258 -5.48 -5.71 -7.05
N PHE A 259 -5.66 -6.49 -8.11
CA PHE A 259 -6.85 -7.34 -8.29
C PHE A 259 -7.00 -8.38 -7.19
N LYS A 260 -5.94 -9.08 -6.85
CA LYS A 260 -5.96 -10.09 -5.78
C LYS A 260 -6.25 -9.47 -4.43
N LEU A 261 -5.67 -8.31 -4.13
CA LEU A 261 -5.95 -7.55 -2.90
C LEU A 261 -7.43 -7.15 -2.83
N THR A 262 -7.98 -6.60 -3.91
CA THR A 262 -9.39 -6.22 -3.99
C THR A 262 -10.31 -7.42 -3.81
N ARG A 263 -10.00 -8.54 -4.47
CA ARG A 263 -10.77 -9.78 -4.34
C ARG A 263 -10.70 -10.36 -2.93
N TYR A 264 -9.52 -10.35 -2.31
CA TYR A 264 -9.34 -10.80 -0.93
C TYR A 264 -10.17 -9.96 0.05
N ALA A 265 -10.07 -8.64 -0.07
CA ALA A 265 -10.77 -7.69 0.79
C ALA A 265 -12.30 -7.82 0.68
N HIS A 266 -12.83 -8.14 -0.51
CA HIS A 266 -14.26 -8.39 -0.71
C HIS A 266 -14.78 -9.54 0.15
N GLY A 267 -13.98 -10.60 0.33
CA GLY A 267 -14.30 -11.73 1.23
C GLY A 267 -13.92 -11.52 2.69
N HIS A 268 -13.19 -10.44 3.01
CA HIS A 268 -12.63 -10.16 4.33
C HIS A 268 -12.87 -8.71 4.75
N PRO A 269 -14.06 -8.35 5.26
CA PRO A 269 -14.42 -6.96 5.58
C PRO A 269 -13.49 -6.27 6.59
N LYS A 270 -12.80 -7.04 7.44
CA LYS A 270 -11.81 -6.50 8.39
C LYS A 270 -10.62 -5.82 7.70
N THR A 271 -10.34 -6.15 6.44
CA THR A 271 -9.30 -5.51 5.62
C THR A 271 -9.61 -4.03 5.37
N GLN A 272 -10.90 -3.62 5.38
CA GLN A 272 -11.37 -2.25 5.17
C GLN A 272 -10.70 -1.55 3.98
N LEU A 273 -10.64 -2.24 2.84
CA LEU A 273 -10.01 -1.73 1.64
C LEU A 273 -10.70 -0.45 1.15
N LYS A 274 -9.90 0.61 0.98
CA LYS A 274 -10.32 1.87 0.32
C LYS A 274 -9.34 2.21 -0.79
N VAL A 275 -9.84 2.80 -1.88
CA VAL A 275 -9.01 3.18 -3.02
C VAL A 275 -9.03 4.69 -3.18
N PHE A 276 -7.85 5.30 -3.23
CA PHE A 276 -7.62 6.73 -3.42
C PHE A 276 -6.85 6.98 -4.71
N GLU A 277 -7.00 8.15 -5.28
CA GLU A 277 -6.19 8.63 -6.40
C GLU A 277 -5.22 9.70 -5.90
N ILE A 278 -3.93 9.52 -6.18
CA ILE A 278 -2.92 10.56 -6.08
C ILE A 278 -2.70 11.05 -7.51
N PRO A 279 -3.18 12.26 -7.83
CA PRO A 279 -3.15 12.76 -9.20
C PRO A 279 -1.71 13.05 -9.65
N GLN A 280 -1.44 12.81 -10.93
CA GLN A 280 -0.21 13.29 -11.54
C GLN A 280 -0.17 14.82 -11.50
N VAL A 281 0.95 15.39 -11.06
CA VAL A 281 1.16 16.85 -11.13
C VAL A 281 1.28 17.24 -12.60
N PRO A 282 0.44 18.18 -13.09
CA PRO A 282 0.47 18.60 -14.50
C PRO A 282 1.80 19.28 -14.85
N GLY A 283 2.25 19.12 -16.09
CA GLY A 283 3.46 19.80 -16.51
C GLY A 283 4.10 19.23 -17.77
N TYR A 284 5.38 18.92 -17.70
CA TYR A 284 6.18 18.49 -18.85
C TYR A 284 5.86 17.08 -19.38
N ARG A 285 5.23 16.25 -18.55
CA ARG A 285 4.81 14.90 -18.98
C ARG A 285 3.35 14.90 -19.42
N ARG A 286 3.07 14.11 -20.45
CA ARG A 286 1.68 13.74 -20.78
C ARG A 286 1.10 12.89 -19.64
N MET A 287 -0.22 12.93 -19.50
CA MET A 287 -0.92 12.07 -18.54
C MET A 287 -0.55 10.61 -18.78
N SER A 288 -0.29 9.92 -17.68
CA SER A 288 -0.01 8.48 -17.67
C SER A 288 -1.21 7.67 -18.16
N ARG A 289 -0.98 6.40 -18.46
CA ARG A 289 -1.98 5.49 -19.02
C ARG A 289 -2.36 4.44 -17.99
N ALA A 290 -3.57 3.89 -18.11
CA ALA A 290 -4.02 2.83 -17.23
C ALA A 290 -3.11 1.58 -17.32
N ASN A 291 -2.85 0.96 -16.16
CA ASN A 291 -2.10 -0.29 -16.06
C ASN A 291 -2.81 -1.42 -16.83
N LYS A 292 -2.04 -2.21 -17.56
CA LYS A 292 -2.51 -3.37 -18.30
C LYS A 292 -1.90 -4.66 -17.74
N SER A 293 -2.63 -5.78 -17.87
CA SER A 293 -2.06 -7.11 -17.72
C SER A 293 -1.26 -7.47 -18.99
N ILE A 294 -0.51 -8.57 -18.96
CA ILE A 294 0.27 -9.00 -20.12
C ILE A 294 -0.65 -9.35 -21.28
N SER A 295 -1.71 -10.15 -21.06
CA SER A 295 -2.66 -10.50 -22.12
C SER A 295 -3.39 -9.27 -22.69
N GLU A 296 -3.78 -8.33 -21.84
CA GLU A 296 -4.37 -7.05 -22.26
C GLU A 296 -3.38 -6.21 -23.07
N SER A 297 -2.12 -6.18 -22.66
CA SER A 297 -1.05 -5.49 -23.39
C SER A 297 -0.87 -6.10 -24.78
N LEU A 298 -0.72 -7.41 -24.87
CA LEU A 298 -0.54 -8.12 -26.15
C LEU A 298 -1.71 -7.90 -27.10
N MET A 299 -2.94 -7.84 -26.60
CA MET A 299 -4.14 -7.67 -27.44
C MET A 299 -4.46 -6.23 -27.80
N THR A 300 -4.09 -5.25 -26.97
CA THR A 300 -4.50 -3.85 -27.15
C THR A 300 -3.37 -2.91 -27.59
N THR A 301 -2.15 -3.42 -27.71
CA THR A 301 -1.01 -2.72 -28.32
C THR A 301 -0.70 -3.35 -29.68
N GLY A 302 0.21 -2.80 -30.46
CA GLY A 302 0.57 -3.30 -31.78
C GLY A 302 1.13 -4.73 -31.84
N TYR A 303 1.27 -5.42 -30.70
CA TYR A 303 1.80 -6.79 -30.62
C TYR A 303 0.82 -7.88 -31.10
N ALA A 304 -0.49 -7.59 -31.18
CA ALA A 304 -1.49 -8.56 -31.62
C ALA A 304 -1.22 -9.03 -33.04
N ILE A 305 -0.84 -8.14 -33.97
CA ILE A 305 -0.62 -8.46 -35.37
C ILE A 305 0.55 -9.45 -35.56
N PRO A 306 1.78 -9.16 -35.09
CA PRO A 306 2.87 -10.12 -35.22
C PRO A 306 2.60 -11.43 -34.48
N LEU A 307 1.90 -11.39 -33.33
CA LEU A 307 1.54 -12.60 -32.59
C LEU A 307 0.63 -13.52 -33.39
N VAL A 308 -0.41 -12.99 -34.08
CA VAL A 308 -1.29 -13.75 -34.96
C VAL A 308 -0.50 -14.33 -36.14
N ALA A 309 0.40 -13.56 -36.73
CA ALA A 309 1.23 -14.02 -37.85
C ALA A 309 2.20 -15.14 -37.46
N MET A 310 2.75 -15.09 -36.25
CA MET A 310 3.69 -16.09 -35.74
C MET A 310 2.99 -17.38 -35.29
N ASN A 311 1.91 -17.26 -34.55
CA ASN A 311 1.16 -18.42 -34.03
C ASN A 311 -0.31 -18.06 -33.76
N PRO A 312 -1.24 -18.31 -34.67
CA PRO A 312 -2.66 -17.98 -34.54
C PRO A 312 -3.35 -18.72 -33.39
N TYR A 313 -2.90 -19.93 -33.02
CA TYR A 313 -3.46 -20.66 -31.86
C TYR A 313 -3.08 -20.06 -30.56
N LEU A 314 -1.82 -19.64 -30.39
CA LEU A 314 -1.36 -18.91 -29.23
C LEU A 314 -2.08 -17.56 -29.13
N ALA A 315 -2.21 -16.83 -30.23
CA ALA A 315 -2.95 -15.56 -30.27
C ALA A 315 -4.42 -15.77 -29.87
N GLY A 316 -5.07 -16.84 -30.35
CA GLY A 316 -6.42 -17.20 -29.94
C GLY A 316 -6.53 -17.50 -28.44
N GLY A 317 -5.59 -18.28 -27.91
CA GLY A 317 -5.53 -18.55 -26.46
C GLY A 317 -5.38 -17.27 -25.61
N ILE A 318 -4.50 -16.35 -26.00
CA ILE A 318 -4.30 -15.07 -25.33
C ILE A 318 -5.55 -14.18 -25.46
N LEU A 319 -6.22 -14.19 -26.62
CA LEU A 319 -7.48 -13.46 -26.81
C LEU A 319 -8.58 -13.97 -25.86
N VAL A 320 -8.75 -15.29 -25.76
CA VAL A 320 -9.71 -15.89 -24.82
C VAL A 320 -9.37 -15.51 -23.39
N ASP A 321 -8.10 -15.61 -23.00
CA ASP A 321 -7.66 -15.21 -21.66
C ASP A 321 -7.93 -13.71 -21.40
N TYR A 322 -7.64 -12.84 -22.37
CA TYR A 322 -7.95 -11.42 -22.29
C TYR A 322 -9.45 -11.16 -22.11
N LEU A 323 -10.30 -11.83 -22.86
CA LEU A 323 -11.75 -11.65 -22.78
C LEU A 323 -12.33 -12.15 -21.45
N VAL A 324 -11.81 -13.24 -20.93
CA VAL A 324 -12.32 -13.88 -19.70
C VAL A 324 -11.71 -13.28 -18.43
N ARG A 325 -10.43 -12.92 -18.42
CA ARG A 325 -9.68 -12.56 -17.23
C ARG A 325 -8.91 -11.24 -17.33
N GLY A 326 -8.62 -10.73 -18.51
CA GLY A 326 -7.84 -9.50 -18.73
C GLY A 326 -8.65 -8.21 -18.60
N ARG A 327 -9.98 -8.29 -18.77
CA ARG A 327 -10.86 -7.13 -18.81
C ARG A 327 -11.53 -6.89 -17.45
N PHE A 328 -10.78 -6.38 -16.47
CA PHE A 328 -11.37 -5.99 -15.20
C PHE A 328 -10.98 -4.56 -14.82
N HIS A 329 -11.92 -3.87 -14.21
CA HIS A 329 -11.74 -2.51 -13.71
C HIS A 329 -11.53 -2.58 -12.20
N LEU A 330 -10.38 -2.12 -11.73
CA LEU A 330 -10.01 -2.11 -10.32
C LEU A 330 -10.36 -0.79 -9.64
N ILE A 331 -10.35 0.27 -10.43
CA ILE A 331 -10.47 1.62 -9.91
C ILE A 331 -11.95 2.00 -9.86
N PRO A 332 -12.47 2.50 -8.74
CA PRO A 332 -13.80 3.09 -8.67
C PRO A 332 -13.96 4.19 -9.72
N LYS A 333 -15.21 4.45 -10.17
CA LYS A 333 -15.49 5.50 -11.16
C LYS A 333 -15.04 6.89 -10.69
N HIS A 334 -15.15 7.15 -9.38
CA HIS A 334 -14.83 8.44 -8.76
C HIS A 334 -14.04 8.16 -7.47
N PRO A 335 -12.74 7.85 -7.57
CA PRO A 335 -11.91 7.69 -6.39
C PRO A 335 -11.71 9.04 -5.72
N GLU A 336 -11.65 9.03 -4.40
CA GLU A 336 -11.26 10.21 -3.62
C GLU A 336 -9.83 10.60 -3.99
N LYS A 337 -9.59 11.89 -4.23
CA LYS A 337 -8.27 12.41 -4.61
C LYS A 337 -7.56 12.95 -3.38
N LEU A 338 -6.31 12.54 -3.21
CA LEU A 338 -5.44 13.02 -2.14
C LEU A 338 -4.35 13.92 -2.74
N GLY A 339 -4.38 15.19 -2.34
CA GLY A 339 -3.33 16.16 -2.65
C GLY A 339 -2.17 16.12 -1.64
N PRO A 340 -1.10 16.91 -1.85
CA PRO A 340 0.06 16.92 -0.95
C PRO A 340 -0.30 17.27 0.50
N THR A 341 -1.23 18.18 0.74
CA THR A 341 -1.70 18.58 2.07
C THR A 341 -2.52 17.48 2.76
N ASP A 342 -3.36 16.77 1.99
CA ASP A 342 -4.15 15.66 2.52
C ASP A 342 -3.25 14.51 2.95
N LEU A 343 -2.21 14.23 2.13
CA LEU A 343 -1.22 13.20 2.43
C LEU A 343 -0.36 13.57 3.66
N ALA A 344 0.01 14.84 3.81
CA ALA A 344 0.74 15.32 4.97
C ALA A 344 -0.09 15.24 6.27
N ALA A 345 -1.41 15.28 6.17
CA ALA A 345 -2.31 15.11 7.31
C ALA A 345 -2.42 13.64 7.78
N LEU A 346 -1.85 12.67 7.05
CA LEU A 346 -1.79 11.26 7.42
C LEU A 346 -0.68 10.96 8.44
N THR A 347 -0.14 11.96 9.13
CA THR A 347 0.90 11.76 10.15
C THR A 347 0.44 10.79 11.22
N VAL A 348 1.36 9.96 11.72
CA VAL A 348 1.11 9.06 12.84
C VAL A 348 0.60 9.88 14.04
N THR A 349 -0.68 9.73 14.32
CA THR A 349 -1.31 10.30 15.50
C THR A 349 -1.65 9.18 16.44
N ASP A 350 -1.32 9.32 17.72
CA ASP A 350 -1.80 8.41 18.78
C ASP A 350 -3.32 8.58 19.06
N LYS A 351 -3.99 9.47 18.31
CA LYS A 351 -5.44 9.66 18.42
C LYS A 351 -6.17 8.53 17.68
N PRO A 352 -7.19 7.92 18.31
CA PRO A 352 -8.06 6.99 17.61
C PRO A 352 -8.68 7.72 16.43
N ALA A 353 -8.73 7.03 15.28
CA ALA A 353 -9.31 7.54 14.05
C ALA A 353 -10.71 8.12 14.33
N GLN A 354 -10.79 9.41 14.56
CA GLN A 354 -12.03 10.14 14.51
C GLN A 354 -12.37 10.29 13.04
N ASN A 355 -13.53 9.75 12.70
CA ASN A 355 -14.12 9.71 11.38
C ASN A 355 -13.84 10.98 10.57
N LEU A 356 -13.19 10.85 9.45
CA LEU A 356 -13.20 11.84 8.34
C LEU A 356 -14.61 12.03 7.73
N GLU A 357 -15.63 11.39 8.33
CA GLU A 357 -17.03 11.51 7.90
C GLU A 357 -17.70 12.82 8.32
N SER A 358 -17.10 13.65 9.21
CA SER A 358 -17.75 14.87 9.71
C SER A 358 -17.36 16.17 8.99
N ALA A 359 -16.54 16.13 7.95
CA ALA A 359 -16.12 17.35 7.23
C ALA A 359 -17.02 17.75 6.05
N ASN A 360 -18.10 17.00 5.73
CA ASN A 360 -19.02 17.33 4.63
C ASN A 360 -20.49 17.30 5.06
N MET A 361 -20.82 17.95 6.16
CA MET A 361 -22.22 18.28 6.43
C MET A 361 -22.39 19.80 6.27
N PRO A 362 -23.16 20.26 5.28
CA PRO A 362 -23.48 21.68 5.19
C PRO A 362 -24.33 22.08 6.39
N PRO A 363 -24.20 23.32 6.91
CA PRO A 363 -24.95 23.76 8.06
C PRO A 363 -26.46 23.74 7.75
N ALA A 364 -27.21 23.05 8.56
CA ALA A 364 -28.68 23.09 8.54
C ALA A 364 -29.11 24.48 8.99
N GLY A 365 -29.79 25.20 8.09
CA GLY A 365 -30.52 26.40 8.42
C GLY A 365 -30.20 27.61 7.52
N ALA A 366 -30.80 27.68 6.35
CA ALA A 366 -31.12 28.94 5.74
C ALA A 366 -32.46 28.77 4.96
N GLU A 367 -33.38 29.55 5.39
CA GLU A 367 -34.76 29.66 4.97
C GLU A 367 -34.96 29.81 3.45
N THR A 368 -36.06 29.21 3.01
CA THR A 368 -36.76 29.47 1.75
C THR A 368 -37.04 30.97 1.57
N ARG A 369 -36.61 31.52 0.46
CA ARG A 369 -37.19 32.72 -0.13
C ARG A 369 -37.39 32.55 -1.62
N ASP A 370 -38.61 32.91 -2.00
CA ASP A 370 -39.34 32.79 -3.23
C ASP A 370 -38.63 33.23 -4.52
N LEU A 371 -38.97 32.52 -5.57
CA LEU A 371 -38.81 32.88 -6.98
C LEU A 371 -39.68 34.12 -7.31
N PRO A 372 -39.30 34.86 -8.36
CA PRO A 372 -40.23 34.96 -9.46
C PRO A 372 -39.66 34.65 -10.85
N ASP A 373 -40.52 34.07 -11.65
CA ASP A 373 -40.44 33.85 -13.10
C ASP A 373 -40.11 35.11 -13.89
N SER A 374 -39.29 34.95 -14.94
CA SER A 374 -39.61 35.63 -16.21
C SER A 374 -38.88 35.01 -17.41
N HIS A 375 -39.66 34.60 -18.35
CA HIS A 375 -39.35 34.28 -19.73
C HIS A 375 -38.47 35.32 -20.43
N THR A 376 -37.54 34.91 -21.30
CA THR A 376 -37.62 35.29 -22.74
C THR A 376 -36.47 34.67 -23.54
N ASN A 377 -36.88 34.13 -24.68
CA ASN A 377 -36.14 33.72 -25.87
C ASN A 377 -35.03 34.68 -26.33
N ARG A 378 -33.95 34.14 -26.89
CA ARG A 378 -33.59 34.41 -28.30
C ARG A 378 -32.47 33.53 -28.78
N ALA A 379 -32.71 32.86 -29.88
CA ALA A 379 -31.75 32.23 -30.78
C ALA A 379 -30.95 33.30 -31.53
N ALA A 380 -29.69 33.04 -31.83
CA ALA A 380 -29.04 33.50 -33.05
C ALA A 380 -27.80 32.63 -33.34
N ALA A 381 -27.79 32.12 -34.53
CA ALA A 381 -26.78 31.32 -35.24
C ALA A 381 -25.66 32.19 -35.80
N PHE A 382 -24.74 31.52 -36.48
CA PHE A 382 -23.61 31.99 -37.32
C PHE A 382 -22.29 32.14 -36.53
N GLY A 383 -21.14 31.58 -36.97
CA GLY A 383 -20.68 31.22 -38.29
C GLY A 383 -19.35 30.50 -38.24
N MET A 384 -19.24 29.62 -39.14
CA MET A 384 -18.08 28.81 -39.53
C MET A 384 -17.04 29.69 -40.24
N LYS A 385 -15.74 29.58 -39.92
CA LYS A 385 -14.69 29.81 -40.90
C LYS A 385 -13.46 29.01 -40.58
N GLU A 386 -13.13 28.18 -41.52
CA GLU A 386 -11.82 27.53 -41.74
C GLU A 386 -10.69 28.54 -41.78
N ILE A 387 -9.48 28.15 -41.36
CA ILE A 387 -8.25 28.39 -42.10
C ILE A 387 -7.25 27.28 -41.70
N LEU A 388 -6.96 26.44 -42.68
CA LEU A 388 -5.77 25.61 -42.83
C LEU A 388 -4.56 26.52 -43.16
N THR A 389 -3.38 26.25 -42.59
CA THR A 389 -2.13 26.07 -43.33
C THR A 389 -0.98 25.62 -42.41
N PRO A 390 -0.02 24.84 -42.90
CA PRO A 390 1.05 24.22 -42.13
C PRO A 390 2.36 24.98 -42.28
N HIS A 391 3.25 24.91 -41.26
CA HIS A 391 4.70 25.11 -41.48
C HIS A 391 5.52 24.37 -40.40
N GLU A 392 6.42 23.55 -40.93
CA GLU A 392 7.71 22.99 -40.46
C GLU A 392 7.78 22.31 -39.08
#